data_c429ec7fe4113a6fa29bc64088fe23f8
#
_entry.id   c429ec7fe4113a6fa29bc64088fe23f8
#
_cell.length_a   1.000
_cell.length_b   1.000
_cell.length_c   1.000
_cell.angle_alpha   90.00
_cell.angle_beta   90.00
_cell.angle_gamma   90.00
#
_symmetry.space_group_name_H-M   'P 1'
#
loop_
_entity.id
_entity.type
_entity.pdbx_description
1 polymer ?
#
loop_
_entity_poly.entity_id
_entity_poly.type
_entity_poly.pdbx_seq_one_letter_code
_entity_poly.pdbx_strand_id
1 'polypeptide(L)'
;MARLGLSAKVKDEPDINHRIWQVVALIPAGKVATYGDVARLAGLPGAARRVGAALRALPPDTRIPWHRVINAQGKLSLPEGSRAQYTQRERLEAEGVVFSRGKRIDLARFRLS
;
A
#
# COMPACT_ATOMS: atom_id res chain seq x y z
N MET A 1 18.02 33.90 10.02
CA MET A 1 17.71 33.10 10.60
C MET A 1 16.43 32.66 10.44
N ALA A 2 15.64 33.40 10.34
CA ALA A 2 14.30 32.95 10.24
C ALA A 2 14.03 32.03 9.10
N ARG A 3 14.70 32.22 8.06
CA ARG A 3 14.38 31.42 6.96
C ARG A 3 14.77 30.06 7.19
N LEU A 4 15.65 29.89 8.05
CA LEU A 4 15.96 28.56 8.39
C LEU A 4 14.75 27.91 8.97
N GLY A 5 14.01 28.66 9.74
CA GLY A 5 12.80 28.13 10.31
C GLY A 5 11.83 27.63 9.29
N LEU A 6 11.70 28.35 8.20
CA LEU A 6 10.80 27.93 7.16
C LEU A 6 11.23 26.64 6.53
N SER A 7 12.50 26.52 6.25
CA SER A 7 12.99 25.29 5.67
C SER A 7 12.82 24.13 6.61
N ALA A 8 13.12 24.34 7.86
CA ALA A 8 12.97 23.30 8.85
C ALA A 8 11.52 22.87 8.95
N LYS A 9 10.62 23.82 8.89
CA LYS A 9 9.22 23.50 8.98
C LYS A 9 8.79 22.58 7.86
N VAL A 10 9.18 22.86 6.67
CA VAL A 10 8.85 22.00 5.55
C VAL A 10 9.47 20.62 5.73
N LYS A 11 10.69 20.59 6.23
CA LYS A 11 11.33 19.31 6.45
C LYS A 11 10.76 18.55 7.61
N ASP A 12 10.23 19.25 8.59
CA ASP A 12 9.67 18.61 9.76
C ASP A 12 8.35 17.91 9.47
N GLU A 13 7.67 18.31 8.43
CA GLU A 13 6.46 17.63 8.07
C GLU A 13 6.81 16.30 7.44
N PRO A 14 6.20 15.20 7.89
CA PRO A 14 6.42 13.93 7.25
C PRO A 14 5.99 14.07 5.80
N ASP A 15 6.81 13.66 4.89
CA ASP A 15 6.39 13.73 3.51
C ASP A 15 5.26 12.73 3.28
N ILE A 16 4.60 12.87 2.16
CA ILE A 16 3.43 12.06 1.87
C ILE A 16 3.78 10.59 1.75
N ASN A 17 4.94 10.28 1.22
CA ASN A 17 5.36 8.89 1.14
C ASN A 17 5.45 8.26 2.52
N HIS A 18 6.03 8.95 3.48
CA HIS A 18 6.15 8.42 4.82
C HIS A 18 4.79 8.19 5.47
N ARG A 19 3.85 9.11 5.28
CA ARG A 19 2.51 8.96 5.82
C ARG A 19 1.85 7.70 5.26
N ILE A 20 2.00 7.50 3.97
CA ILE A 20 1.43 6.33 3.29
C ILE A 20 2.10 5.06 3.80
N TRP A 21 3.43 5.06 3.88
CA TRP A 21 4.17 3.90 4.34
C TRP A 21 3.79 3.50 5.77
N GLN A 22 3.54 4.48 6.63
CA GLN A 22 3.13 4.22 8.00
C GLN A 22 1.78 3.51 8.04
N VAL A 23 0.86 3.91 7.18
CA VAL A 23 -0.45 3.25 7.11
C VAL A 23 -0.28 1.82 6.61
N VAL A 24 0.49 1.64 5.54
CA VAL A 24 0.69 0.31 4.97
C VAL A 24 1.34 -0.63 6.00
N ALA A 25 2.27 -0.09 6.79
CA ALA A 25 2.95 -0.89 7.81
C ALA A 25 2.00 -1.45 8.85
N LEU A 26 0.82 -0.86 9.00
CA LEU A 26 -0.16 -1.30 9.99
C LEU A 26 -1.11 -2.38 9.47
N ILE A 27 -1.07 -2.71 8.19
CA ILE A 27 -1.95 -3.75 7.65
C ILE A 27 -1.43 -5.11 8.14
N PRO A 28 -2.21 -5.85 8.90
CA PRO A 28 -1.72 -7.11 9.46
C PRO A 28 -1.65 -8.22 8.41
N ALA A 29 -0.86 -9.22 8.69
CA ALA A 29 -0.78 -10.39 7.81
C ALA A 29 -2.15 -11.05 7.70
N GLY A 30 -2.51 -11.47 6.50
CA GLY A 30 -3.80 -12.08 6.24
C GLY A 30 -4.90 -11.09 5.91
N LYS A 31 -4.59 -9.79 5.91
CA LYS A 31 -5.53 -8.75 5.54
C LYS A 31 -5.00 -7.95 4.37
N VAL A 32 -5.91 -7.34 3.64
CA VAL A 32 -5.55 -6.46 2.52
C VAL A 32 -6.27 -5.13 2.65
N ALA A 33 -5.72 -4.10 2.04
CA ALA A 33 -6.35 -2.79 1.95
C ALA A 33 -6.28 -2.35 0.50
N THR A 34 -7.28 -1.60 0.06
CA THR A 34 -7.23 -1.06 -1.29
C THR A 34 -6.39 0.21 -1.29
N TYR A 35 -5.95 0.64 -2.47
CA TYR A 35 -5.23 1.91 -2.59
C TYR A 35 -6.06 3.05 -2.01
N GLY A 36 -7.37 3.02 -2.22
CA GLY A 36 -8.26 4.04 -1.66
C GLY A 36 -8.35 3.97 -0.14
N ASP A 37 -8.34 2.76 0.43
CA ASP A 37 -8.36 2.61 1.88
C ASP A 37 -7.10 3.23 2.49
N VAL A 38 -5.95 2.94 1.89
CA VAL A 38 -4.69 3.48 2.40
C VAL A 38 -4.69 5.00 2.29
N ALA A 39 -5.17 5.53 1.17
CA ALA A 39 -5.23 6.98 0.99
C ALA A 39 -6.11 7.61 2.07
N ARG A 40 -7.27 7.05 2.30
CA ARG A 40 -8.20 7.58 3.31
C ARG A 40 -7.57 7.54 4.70
N LEU A 41 -6.95 6.43 5.06
CA LEU A 41 -6.34 6.29 6.37
C LEU A 41 -5.11 7.18 6.55
N ALA A 42 -4.47 7.55 5.45
CA ALA A 42 -3.35 8.47 5.50
C ALA A 42 -3.79 9.94 5.50
N GLY A 43 -5.11 10.18 5.52
CA GLY A 43 -5.63 11.54 5.52
C GLY A 43 -5.60 12.19 4.15
N LEU A 44 -5.60 11.37 3.08
CA LEU A 44 -5.52 11.84 1.71
C LEU A 44 -6.62 11.20 0.88
N PRO A 45 -7.90 11.40 1.25
CA PRO A 45 -8.99 10.75 0.54
C PRO A 45 -8.95 11.09 -0.95
N GLY A 46 -9.22 10.10 -1.78
CA GLY A 46 -9.19 10.28 -3.23
C GLY A 46 -7.81 10.19 -3.86
N ALA A 47 -6.77 9.94 -3.07
CA ALA A 47 -5.40 9.95 -3.58
C ALA A 47 -4.83 8.56 -3.84
N ALA A 48 -5.65 7.64 -4.38
CA ALA A 48 -5.19 6.27 -4.61
C ALA A 48 -3.95 6.21 -5.51
N ARG A 49 -3.87 7.07 -6.52
CA ARG A 49 -2.69 7.10 -7.39
C ARG A 49 -1.43 7.47 -6.62
N ARG A 50 -1.58 8.37 -5.68
CA ARG A 50 -0.45 8.80 -4.87
C ARG A 50 0.07 7.67 -4.01
N VAL A 51 -0.84 6.80 -3.55
CA VAL A 51 -0.45 5.59 -2.82
C VAL A 51 0.40 4.70 -3.71
N GLY A 52 -0.03 4.49 -4.94
CA GLY A 52 0.75 3.68 -5.88
C GLY A 52 2.14 4.23 -6.09
N ALA A 53 2.26 5.55 -6.23
CA ALA A 53 3.56 6.19 -6.40
C ALA A 53 4.44 6.00 -5.17
N ALA A 54 3.86 6.11 -3.97
CA ALA A 54 4.61 5.92 -2.74
C ALA A 54 5.13 4.49 -2.61
N LEU A 55 4.33 3.51 -3.02
CA LEU A 55 4.77 2.12 -2.96
C LEU A 55 5.89 1.84 -3.95
N ARG A 56 5.83 2.46 -5.13
CA ARG A 56 6.92 2.31 -6.10
C ARG A 56 8.21 2.95 -5.64
N ALA A 57 8.12 3.90 -4.70
CA ALA A 57 9.30 4.58 -4.17
C ALA A 57 9.97 3.82 -3.02
N LEU A 58 9.38 2.70 -2.58
CA LEU A 58 9.99 1.91 -1.52
C LEU A 58 11.30 1.30 -1.99
N PRO A 59 12.30 1.22 -1.10
CA PRO A 59 13.54 0.53 -1.46
C PRO A 59 13.29 -0.96 -1.71
N PRO A 60 14.10 -1.59 -2.54
CA PRO A 60 13.88 -3.01 -2.88
C PRO A 60 13.91 -3.95 -1.68
N ASP A 61 14.63 -3.58 -0.63
CA ASP A 61 14.76 -4.42 0.56
C ASP A 61 13.81 -4.01 1.67
N THR A 62 12.76 -3.29 1.34
CA THR A 62 11.81 -2.79 2.32
C THR A 62 11.12 -3.93 3.08
N ARG A 63 10.82 -3.69 4.35
CA ARG A 63 9.99 -4.59 5.14
C ARG A 63 8.54 -4.13 5.20
N ILE A 64 8.23 -3.00 4.59
CA ILE A 64 6.87 -2.52 4.55
C ILE A 64 6.04 -3.48 3.69
N PRO A 65 4.90 -3.96 4.20
CA PRO A 65 4.14 -5.00 3.49
C PRO A 65 3.32 -4.45 2.34
N TRP A 66 4.02 -3.94 1.32
CA TRP A 66 3.37 -3.39 0.13
C TRP A 66 2.46 -4.41 -0.56
N HIS A 67 2.77 -5.69 -0.41
CA HIS A 67 1.99 -6.75 -1.04
C HIS A 67 0.55 -6.83 -0.54
N ARG A 68 0.25 -6.19 0.59
CA ARG A 68 -1.10 -6.18 1.17
C ARG A 68 -1.98 -5.06 0.63
N VAL A 69 -1.50 -4.31 -0.36
CA VAL A 69 -2.28 -3.23 -0.99
C VAL A 69 -2.72 -3.68 -2.37
N ILE A 70 -4.02 -3.64 -2.63
CA ILE A 70 -4.60 -4.16 -3.87
C ILE A 70 -5.58 -3.13 -4.42
N ASN A 71 -6.13 -3.40 -5.61
CA ASN A 71 -7.06 -2.45 -6.21
C ASN A 71 -8.50 -2.67 -5.68
N ALA A 72 -9.38 -1.75 -6.02
CA ALA A 72 -10.74 -1.74 -5.50
C ALA A 72 -11.59 -2.93 -5.99
N GLN A 73 -11.13 -3.60 -7.04
CA GLN A 73 -11.82 -4.77 -7.55
C GLN A 73 -11.36 -6.07 -6.88
N GLY A 74 -10.45 -5.96 -5.92
CA GLY A 74 -9.90 -7.14 -5.25
C GLY A 74 -8.82 -7.84 -6.05
N LYS A 75 -8.21 -7.15 -7.01
CA LYS A 75 -7.18 -7.72 -7.87
C LYS A 75 -5.84 -7.08 -7.61
N LEU A 76 -4.80 -7.81 -7.98
CA LEU A 76 -3.45 -7.25 -7.99
C LEU A 76 -3.33 -6.33 -9.20
N SER A 77 -2.76 -5.15 -9.00
CA SER A 77 -2.68 -4.17 -10.08
C SER A 77 -1.34 -4.14 -10.81
N LEU A 78 -0.38 -4.94 -10.39
CA LEU A 78 0.89 -5.04 -11.10
C LEU A 78 0.69 -5.78 -12.41
N PRO A 79 1.58 -5.56 -13.39
CA PRO A 79 1.40 -6.20 -14.70
C PRO A 79 1.31 -7.71 -14.58
N GLU A 80 0.32 -8.28 -15.27
CA GLU A 80 0.10 -9.70 -15.23
C GLU A 80 1.32 -10.44 -15.76
N GLY A 81 1.71 -11.50 -15.06
CA GLY A 81 2.88 -12.27 -15.46
C GLY A 81 4.21 -11.69 -15.02
N SER A 82 4.21 -10.51 -14.39
CA SER A 82 5.46 -9.94 -13.92
C SER A 82 5.95 -10.65 -12.66
N ARG A 83 7.27 -10.57 -12.44
CA ARG A 83 7.85 -11.15 -11.24
C ARG A 83 7.26 -10.50 -9.99
N ALA A 84 7.05 -9.20 -10.03
CA ALA A 84 6.52 -8.49 -8.87
C ALA A 84 5.10 -8.95 -8.53
N GLN A 85 4.27 -9.19 -9.54
CA GLN A 85 2.93 -9.70 -9.30
C GLN A 85 2.98 -11.11 -8.72
N TYR A 86 3.84 -11.95 -9.24
CA TYR A 86 4.00 -13.31 -8.72
C TYR A 86 4.42 -13.26 -7.25
N THR A 87 5.39 -12.41 -6.92
CA THR A 87 5.85 -12.26 -5.55
C THR A 87 4.73 -11.78 -4.64
N GLN A 88 3.96 -10.81 -5.11
CA GLN A 88 2.85 -10.27 -4.33
C GLN A 88 1.84 -11.36 -4.01
N ARG A 89 1.44 -12.13 -5.02
CA ARG A 89 0.48 -13.21 -4.84
C ARG A 89 1.01 -14.28 -3.91
N GLU A 90 2.25 -14.67 -4.11
CA GLU A 90 2.88 -15.70 -3.29
C GLU A 90 2.89 -15.29 -1.81
N ARG A 91 3.23 -14.04 -1.53
CA ARG A 91 3.24 -13.55 -0.17
C ARG A 91 1.87 -13.53 0.45
N LEU A 92 0.86 -13.10 -0.32
CA LEU A 92 -0.50 -13.07 0.19
C LEU A 92 -1.02 -14.48 0.46
N GLU A 93 -0.77 -15.41 -0.43
CA GLU A 93 -1.18 -16.79 -0.23
C GLU A 93 -0.50 -17.41 0.99
N ALA A 94 0.76 -17.08 1.22
CA ALA A 94 1.47 -17.55 2.39
C ALA A 94 0.86 -17.02 3.69
N GLU A 95 0.14 -15.90 3.61
CA GLU A 95 -0.55 -15.32 4.76
C GLU A 95 -2.00 -15.80 4.88
N GLY A 96 -2.41 -16.72 4.03
CA GLY A 96 -3.76 -17.26 4.09
C GLY A 96 -4.78 -16.57 3.23
N VAL A 97 -4.38 -15.61 2.42
CA VAL A 97 -5.30 -14.92 1.52
C VAL A 97 -5.60 -15.84 0.34
N VAL A 98 -6.87 -15.96 0.01
CA VAL A 98 -7.35 -16.88 -1.02
C VAL A 98 -7.74 -16.10 -2.27
N PHE A 99 -7.29 -16.56 -3.43
CA PHE A 99 -7.68 -15.99 -4.71
C PHE A 99 -8.70 -16.89 -5.40
N SER A 100 -9.72 -16.30 -5.97
CA SER A 100 -10.71 -17.02 -6.74
C SER A 100 -10.14 -17.43 -8.09
N ARG A 101 -10.94 -18.19 -8.87
CA ARG A 101 -10.56 -18.52 -10.23
C ARG A 101 -10.29 -17.27 -11.06
N GLY A 102 -11.07 -16.22 -10.83
CA GLY A 102 -10.90 -14.97 -11.54
C GLY A 102 -9.75 -14.12 -11.01
N LYS A 103 -8.89 -14.71 -10.17
CA LYS A 103 -7.73 -14.02 -9.60
C LYS A 103 -8.15 -12.84 -8.72
N ARG A 104 -9.28 -12.97 -8.04
CA ARG A 104 -9.76 -11.93 -7.14
C ARG A 104 -9.70 -12.38 -5.70
N ILE A 105 -9.47 -11.41 -4.82
CA ILE A 105 -9.54 -11.59 -3.39
C ILE A 105 -10.93 -11.14 -2.94
N ASP A 106 -11.56 -11.93 -2.09
CA ASP A 106 -12.88 -11.57 -1.53
C ASP A 106 -12.67 -10.46 -0.50
N LEU A 107 -13.02 -9.24 -0.88
CA LEU A 107 -12.83 -8.09 -0.02
C LEU A 107 -13.69 -8.15 1.23
N ALA A 108 -14.86 -8.77 1.15
CA ALA A 108 -15.72 -8.90 2.32
C ALA A 108 -15.04 -9.73 3.41
N ARG A 109 -14.17 -10.64 3.00
CA ARG A 109 -13.51 -11.54 3.93
C ARG A 109 -12.15 -11.01 4.39
N PHE A 110 -11.37 -10.46 3.47
CA PHE A 110 -9.98 -10.15 3.73
C PHE A 110 -9.66 -8.67 3.91
N ARG A 111 -10.59 -7.79 3.60
CA ARG A 111 -10.32 -6.36 3.66
C ARG A 111 -10.14 -5.90 5.11
N LEU A 112 -9.16 -5.03 5.30
CA LEU A 112 -8.96 -4.36 6.57
C LEU A 112 -10.19 -3.55 6.92
N SER A 113 -10.73 -3.73 8.10
CA SER A 113 -11.94 -3.02 8.50
C SER A 113 -11.66 -1.87 9.46
#